data_b57f1de9d8c4fbb0267217b8811f8372
#
_entry.id   b57f1de9d8c4fbb0267217b8811f8372
#
_cell.length_a   1.000
_cell.length_b   1.000
_cell.length_c   1.000
_cell.angle_alpha   90.00
_cell.angle_beta   90.00
_cell.angle_gamma   90.00
#
_symmetry.space_group_name_H-M   'P 1'
#
loop_
_entity.id
_entity.type
_entity.pdbx_description
1 polymer ?
#
loop_
_entity_poly.entity_id
_entity_poly.type
_entity_poly.pdbx_seq_one_letter_code
_entity_poly.pdbx_strand_id
1 'polypeptide(L)'
;MVVRRFAEACGRGDVTALTAVLGVEVVGTCDSGGLVPGPDEPLHGQAEVARLVTTLCRRAGVDLAVESVNGRAGLVLRRGSRAVAVIGAETAGYEIATLWIVLNPAKLGDWHRS
;
A
#
# COMPACT_ATOMS: atom_id res chain seq x y z
N MET A 1 16.44 0.15 3.73
CA MET A 1 15.24 0.66 4.37
C MET A 1 14.03 -0.20 4.04
N VAL A 2 13.20 -0.49 5.01
CA VAL A 2 12.08 -1.43 4.87
C VAL A 2 11.06 -0.98 3.82
N VAL A 3 10.65 0.29 3.86
CA VAL A 3 9.65 0.80 2.92
C VAL A 3 10.15 0.80 1.47
N ARG A 4 11.44 1.04 1.24
CA ARG A 4 12.00 0.95 -0.11
C ARG A 4 11.99 -0.49 -0.62
N ARG A 5 12.32 -1.45 0.22
CA ARG A 5 12.26 -2.87 -0.14
C ARG A 5 10.83 -3.28 -0.45
N PHE A 6 9.87 -2.75 0.33
CA PHE A 6 8.46 -2.95 0.08
C PHE A 6 8.06 -2.38 -1.29
N ALA A 7 8.47 -1.15 -1.58
CA ALA A 7 8.18 -0.49 -2.85
C ALA A 7 8.77 -1.25 -4.04
N GLU A 8 10.01 -1.71 -3.93
CA GLU A 8 10.67 -2.47 -4.99
C GLU A 8 9.94 -3.78 -5.26
N ALA A 9 9.55 -4.50 -4.20
CA ALA A 9 8.80 -5.74 -4.34
C ALA A 9 7.46 -5.51 -5.02
N CYS A 10 6.75 -4.45 -4.64
CA CYS A 10 5.49 -4.05 -5.27
C CYS A 10 5.68 -3.73 -6.74
N GLY A 11 6.70 -2.96 -7.07
CA GLY A 11 6.97 -2.53 -8.45
C GLY A 11 7.31 -3.68 -9.38
N ARG A 12 7.95 -4.73 -8.85
CA ARG A 12 8.29 -5.92 -9.63
C ARG A 12 7.18 -6.97 -9.64
N GLY A 13 6.15 -6.79 -8.81
CA GLY A 13 5.13 -7.81 -8.62
C GLY A 13 5.69 -9.09 -7.98
N ASP A 14 6.76 -8.96 -7.20
CA ASP A 14 7.44 -10.08 -6.56
C ASP A 14 6.78 -10.41 -5.23
N VAL A 15 5.82 -11.33 -5.26
CA VAL A 15 5.03 -11.71 -4.08
C VAL A 15 5.91 -12.28 -2.97
N THR A 16 6.94 -13.05 -3.32
CA THR A 16 7.85 -13.64 -2.34
C THR A 16 8.63 -12.56 -1.60
N ALA A 17 9.21 -11.61 -2.34
CA ALA A 17 9.94 -10.49 -1.74
C ALA A 17 9.02 -9.60 -0.92
N LEU A 18 7.79 -9.37 -1.40
CA LEU A 18 6.78 -8.60 -0.69
C LEU A 18 6.43 -9.26 0.64
N THR A 19 6.15 -10.55 0.62
CA THR A 19 5.82 -11.31 1.82
C THR A 19 6.97 -11.27 2.83
N ALA A 20 8.21 -11.32 2.34
CA ALA A 20 9.40 -11.31 3.19
C ALA A 20 9.58 -10.03 4.01
N VAL A 21 9.04 -8.89 3.54
CA VAL A 21 9.13 -7.62 4.30
C VAL A 21 7.95 -7.40 5.23
N LEU A 22 6.90 -8.22 5.13
CA LEU A 22 5.75 -8.14 6.03
C LEU A 22 5.99 -8.99 7.26
N GLY A 23 5.67 -8.47 8.43
CA GLY A 23 5.71 -9.26 9.65
C GLY A 23 4.68 -10.38 9.64
N VAL A 24 4.94 -11.45 10.36
CA VAL A 24 4.03 -12.61 10.44
C VAL A 24 2.64 -12.19 10.90
N GLU A 25 2.58 -11.21 11.81
CA GLU A 25 1.32 -10.72 12.37
C GLU A 25 0.91 -9.37 11.78
N VAL A 26 1.37 -9.05 10.58
CA VAL A 26 1.03 -7.79 9.92
C VAL A 26 -0.49 -7.60 9.83
N VAL A 27 -0.92 -6.35 10.04
CA VAL A 27 -2.33 -5.97 9.93
C VAL A 27 -2.44 -4.91 8.83
N GLY A 28 -3.35 -5.10 7.91
CA GLY A 28 -3.66 -4.12 6.87
C GLY A 28 -5.08 -3.61 7.04
N THR A 29 -5.23 -2.29 7.13
CA THR A 29 -6.53 -1.62 7.22
C THR A 29 -6.77 -0.86 5.93
N CYS A 30 -7.97 -1.01 5.36
CA CYS A 30 -8.32 -0.39 4.09
C CYS A 30 -9.48 0.58 4.29
N ASP A 31 -9.32 1.81 3.80
CA ASP A 31 -10.38 2.81 3.76
C ASP A 31 -10.77 3.04 2.31
N SER A 32 -11.89 2.45 1.89
CA SER A 32 -12.46 2.65 0.56
C SER A 32 -13.55 3.72 0.57
N GLY A 33 -14.00 4.12 1.74
CA GLY A 33 -15.11 5.06 1.91
C GLY A 33 -16.44 4.50 1.41
N GLY A 34 -16.52 3.21 1.10
CA GLY A 34 -17.70 2.61 0.47
C GLY A 34 -17.91 3.03 -0.98
N LEU A 35 -16.96 3.79 -1.57
CA LEU A 35 -17.09 4.35 -2.92
C LEU A 35 -16.41 3.51 -3.98
N VAL A 36 -15.47 2.65 -3.58
CA VAL A 36 -14.74 1.75 -4.47
C VAL A 36 -14.66 0.39 -3.79
N PRO A 37 -14.43 -0.71 -4.55
CA PRO A 37 -14.24 -2.03 -3.94
C PRO A 37 -13.04 -2.07 -3.01
N GLY A 38 -13.20 -2.69 -1.87
CA GLY A 38 -12.13 -2.88 -0.89
C GLY A 38 -12.65 -3.64 0.32
N PRO A 39 -11.76 -4.25 1.11
CA PRO A 39 -12.18 -4.97 2.32
C PRO A 39 -12.74 -4.00 3.37
N ASP A 40 -13.80 -4.41 4.04
CA ASP A 40 -14.44 -3.64 5.10
C ASP A 40 -13.81 -3.88 6.46
N GLU A 41 -13.11 -4.99 6.61
CA GLU A 41 -12.49 -5.38 7.87
C GLU A 41 -10.97 -5.45 7.71
N PRO A 42 -10.21 -5.28 8.81
CA PRO A 42 -8.76 -5.43 8.75
C PRO A 42 -8.35 -6.81 8.24
N LEU A 43 -7.28 -6.82 7.43
CA LEU A 43 -6.66 -8.05 6.97
C LEU A 43 -5.55 -8.43 7.92
N HIS A 44 -5.42 -9.70 8.21
CA HIS A 44 -4.42 -10.21 9.14
C HIS A 44 -3.50 -11.22 8.47
N GLY A 45 -2.20 -11.03 8.69
CA GLY A 45 -1.20 -11.96 8.23
C GLY A 45 -0.67 -11.66 6.83
N GLN A 46 0.49 -12.26 6.55
CA GLN A 46 1.24 -11.98 5.33
C GLN A 46 0.46 -12.29 4.05
N ALA A 47 -0.22 -13.42 4.01
CA ALA A 47 -0.89 -13.86 2.79
C ALA A 47 -2.01 -12.92 2.36
N GLU A 48 -2.87 -12.53 3.28
CA GLU A 48 -4.00 -11.63 2.98
C GLU A 48 -3.53 -10.24 2.60
N VAL A 49 -2.58 -9.70 3.36
CA VAL A 49 -2.05 -8.36 3.11
C VAL A 49 -1.28 -8.32 1.80
N ALA A 50 -0.42 -9.30 1.55
CA ALA A 50 0.35 -9.37 0.31
C ALA A 50 -0.57 -9.50 -0.92
N ARG A 51 -1.65 -10.25 -0.81
CA ARG A 51 -2.61 -10.41 -1.90
C ARG A 51 -3.27 -9.09 -2.27
N LEU A 52 -3.73 -8.33 -1.28
CA LEU A 52 -4.34 -7.04 -1.53
C LEU A 52 -3.36 -6.06 -2.16
N VAL A 53 -2.18 -5.93 -1.57
CA VAL A 53 -1.15 -5.01 -2.07
C VAL A 53 -0.75 -5.37 -3.50
N THR A 54 -0.50 -6.65 -3.76
CA THR A 54 -0.15 -7.11 -5.10
C THR A 54 -1.24 -6.77 -6.12
N THR A 55 -2.49 -6.99 -5.75
CA THR A 55 -3.63 -6.66 -6.63
C THR A 55 -3.65 -5.17 -6.97
N LEU A 56 -3.42 -4.31 -5.99
CA LEU A 56 -3.41 -2.87 -6.21
C LEU A 56 -2.25 -2.44 -7.11
N CYS A 57 -1.06 -2.96 -6.87
CA CYS A 57 0.14 -2.57 -7.60
C CYS A 57 0.15 -3.09 -9.04
N ARG A 58 -0.57 -4.17 -9.32
CA ARG A 58 -0.60 -4.79 -10.66
C ARG A 58 -1.69 -4.25 -11.57
N ARG A 59 -2.48 -3.29 -11.11
CA ARG A 59 -3.50 -2.68 -11.97
C ARG A 59 -2.85 -1.97 -13.14
N ALA A 60 -3.47 -2.10 -14.32
CA ALA A 60 -2.93 -1.52 -15.55
C ALA A 60 -2.75 0.00 -15.43
N GLY A 61 -1.58 0.48 -15.85
CA GLY A 61 -1.28 1.91 -15.87
C GLY A 61 -0.97 2.53 -14.52
N VAL A 62 -0.83 1.71 -13.46
CA VAL A 62 -0.50 2.22 -12.14
C VAL A 62 1.01 2.28 -11.96
N ASP A 63 1.51 3.45 -11.56
CA ASP A 63 2.88 3.65 -11.14
C ASP A 63 2.91 3.91 -9.63
N LEU A 64 4.01 3.57 -9.00
CA LEU A 64 4.17 3.81 -7.57
C LEU A 64 5.38 4.67 -7.27
N ALA A 65 5.28 5.46 -6.23
CA ALA A 65 6.37 6.30 -5.75
C ALA A 65 6.44 6.24 -4.23
N VAL A 66 7.67 6.31 -3.71
CA VAL A 66 7.88 6.44 -2.27
C VAL A 66 7.75 7.93 -1.94
N GLU A 67 6.82 8.26 -1.05
CA GLU A 67 6.57 9.65 -0.64
C GLU A 67 6.30 9.67 0.87
N SER A 68 6.40 10.86 1.46
CA SER A 68 6.07 11.01 2.86
C SER A 68 4.55 10.93 3.06
N VAL A 69 4.13 10.01 3.92
CA VAL A 69 2.74 9.82 4.28
C VAL A 69 2.63 9.99 5.79
N ASN A 70 2.00 11.07 6.23
CA ASN A 70 1.86 11.41 7.65
C ASN A 70 3.21 11.44 8.38
N GLY A 71 4.23 12.02 7.74
CA GLY A 71 5.56 12.17 8.34
C GLY A 71 6.45 10.93 8.27
N ARG A 72 6.00 9.87 7.62
CA ARG A 72 6.77 8.63 7.44
C ARG A 72 6.80 8.24 5.97
N ALA A 73 7.81 7.48 5.58
CA ALA A 73 7.87 6.96 4.21
C ALA A 73 6.67 6.02 3.96
N GLY A 74 6.02 6.21 2.84
CA GLY A 74 4.91 5.38 2.40
C GLY A 74 4.91 5.29 0.87
N LEU A 75 3.83 4.77 0.31
CA LEU A 75 3.67 4.64 -1.14
C LEU A 75 2.47 5.42 -1.63
N VAL A 76 2.61 6.02 -2.79
CA VAL A 76 1.49 6.58 -3.52
C VAL A 76 1.40 5.86 -4.86
N LEU A 77 0.23 5.32 -5.15
CA LEU A 77 -0.06 4.67 -6.42
C LEU A 77 -0.88 5.62 -7.26
N ARG A 78 -0.43 5.87 -8.49
CA ARG A 78 -1.09 6.80 -9.41
C ARG A 78 -1.33 6.15 -10.76
N ARG A 79 -2.44 6.54 -11.36
CA ARG A 79 -2.68 6.28 -12.79
C ARG A 79 -2.64 7.64 -13.48
N GLY A 80 -1.54 7.90 -14.20
CA GLY A 80 -1.27 9.24 -14.69
C GLY A 80 -1.07 10.21 -13.53
N SER A 81 -1.79 11.30 -13.50
CA SER A 81 -1.71 12.31 -12.44
C SER A 81 -2.63 12.02 -11.25
N ARG A 82 -3.49 11.00 -11.34
CA ARG A 82 -4.48 10.73 -10.30
C ARG A 82 -3.99 9.67 -9.33
N ALA A 83 -3.99 10.01 -8.05
CA ALA A 83 -3.74 9.03 -7.00
C ALA A 83 -4.92 8.07 -6.92
N VAL A 84 -4.62 6.77 -6.92
CA VAL A 84 -5.63 5.71 -6.79
C VAL A 84 -5.50 4.97 -5.46
N ALA A 85 -4.36 5.08 -4.80
CA ALA A 85 -4.16 4.54 -3.47
C ALA A 85 -3.01 5.26 -2.77
N VAL A 86 -3.11 5.38 -1.46
CA VAL A 86 -2.01 5.83 -0.60
C VAL A 86 -1.81 4.77 0.47
N ILE A 87 -0.59 4.32 0.65
CA ILE A 87 -0.25 3.26 1.60
C ILE A 87 0.71 3.81 2.64
N GLY A 88 0.24 3.95 3.88
CA GLY A 88 1.09 4.27 5.02
C GLY A 88 1.56 2.98 5.67
N ALA A 89 2.75 2.99 6.24
CA ALA A 89 3.34 1.81 6.86
C ALA A 89 3.92 2.15 8.22
N GLU A 90 3.73 1.25 9.17
CA GLU A 90 4.45 1.26 10.43
C GLU A 90 5.37 0.06 10.46
N THR A 91 6.63 0.29 10.79
CA THR A 91 7.65 -0.76 10.80
C THR A 91 8.01 -1.14 12.24
N ALA A 92 8.39 -2.40 12.42
CA ALA A 92 8.96 -2.90 13.66
C ALA A 92 10.22 -3.69 13.27
N GLY A 93 11.38 -3.17 13.64
CA GLY A 93 12.65 -3.74 13.19
C GLY A 93 12.77 -3.65 11.66
N TYR A 94 12.96 -4.78 11.02
CA TYR A 94 13.13 -4.88 9.56
C TYR A 94 11.86 -5.31 8.84
N GLU A 95 10.72 -5.27 9.51
CA GLU A 95 9.46 -5.74 8.97
C GLU A 95 8.38 -4.68 9.06
N ILE A 96 7.38 -4.79 8.20
CA ILE A 96 6.19 -3.95 8.26
C ILE A 96 5.20 -4.60 9.21
N ALA A 97 4.83 -3.88 10.27
CA ALA A 97 3.87 -4.36 11.27
C ALA A 97 2.43 -3.98 10.91
N THR A 98 2.24 -2.81 10.30
CA THR A 98 0.91 -2.31 9.98
C THR A 98 0.95 -1.55 8.66
N LEU A 99 -0.10 -1.73 7.85
CA LEU A 99 -0.34 -0.94 6.65
C LEU A 99 -1.70 -0.25 6.77
N TRP A 100 -1.74 1.00 6.36
CA TRP A 100 -2.99 1.75 6.17
C TRP A 100 -3.12 2.04 4.69
N ILE A 101 -4.16 1.51 4.08
CA ILE A 101 -4.37 1.60 2.64
C ILE A 101 -5.60 2.49 2.41
N VAL A 102 -5.39 3.65 1.81
CA VAL A 102 -6.47 4.58 1.50
C VAL A 102 -6.82 4.46 0.03
N LEU A 103 -8.02 3.99 -0.24
CA LEU A 103 -8.60 3.89 -1.57
C LEU A 103 -9.75 4.87 -1.76
N ASN A 104 -10.15 5.56 -0.71
CA ASN A 104 -11.30 6.46 -0.69
C ASN A 104 -11.00 7.70 -1.55
N PRO A 105 -11.70 7.87 -2.69
CA PRO A 105 -11.45 9.01 -3.57
C PRO A 105 -11.59 10.37 -2.89
N ALA A 106 -12.44 10.46 -1.87
CA ALA A 106 -12.63 11.71 -1.12
C ALA A 106 -11.40 12.12 -0.34
N LYS A 107 -10.48 11.17 -0.07
CA LYS A 107 -9.26 11.43 0.71
C LYS A 107 -8.00 11.46 -0.16
N LEU A 108 -8.10 11.24 -1.46
CA LEU A 108 -6.95 11.13 -2.35
C LEU A 108 -6.60 12.42 -3.08
N GLY A 109 -7.41 13.47 -2.94
CA GLY A 109 -7.25 14.71 -3.70
C GLY A 109 -5.88 15.37 -3.54
N ASP A 110 -5.35 15.40 -2.32
CA ASP A 110 -4.06 16.04 -2.03
C ASP A 110 -2.86 15.28 -2.63
N TRP A 111 -3.09 14.06 -3.09
CA TRP A 111 -2.04 13.20 -3.63
C TRP A 111 -2.01 13.18 -5.16
N HIS A 112 -2.96 13.85 -5.81
CA HIS A 112 -2.94 14.00 -7.26
C HIS A 112 -1.78 14.90 -7.67
N ARG A 113 -1.21 14.65 -8.84
CA ARG A 113 -0.21 15.53 -9.43
C ARG A 113 -0.87 16.43 -10.47
N SER A 114 -0.39 17.65 -10.55
CA SER A 114 -0.84 18.60 -11.58
C SER A 114 -0.17 18.36 -12.93
#